data_4946bebec400a53b3e1e653defa7e3ac
#
_entry.id   4946bebec400a53b3e1e653defa7e3ac
#
_cell.length_a   1.000
_cell.length_b   1.000
_cell.length_c   1.000
_cell.angle_alpha   90.00
_cell.angle_beta   90.00
_cell.angle_gamma   90.00
#
_symmetry.space_group_name_H-M   'P 1'
#
loop_
_entity.id
_entity.type
_entity.pdbx_description
1 polymer ?
#
loop_
_entity_poly.entity_id
_entity_poly.type
_entity_poly.pdbx_seq_one_letter_code
_entity_poly.pdbx_strand_id
1 'polypeptide(L)'
;IMGEVIVITSGKGGVGKTTTTANLGSSLAVEGKKVCLIDTDIGLRNLDVVMGLENRIVYDIVDVVEEKCKLRQALIKDKRFKELYLLPAAQTRDKSAVNEEQMKNLTDKLKEEFDYILIDCPAGIEQGFKNAIAGADRAIVVTTAEISAIRDADRIIGLLESSEIKNPELVINRIRPNMVRKGEMMDVD
;
A
#
# COMPACT_ATOMS: atom_id res chain seq x y z
N ILE A 1 -7.83 13.72 16.95
CA ILE A 1 -7.83 13.74 15.47
C ILE A 1 -7.58 12.31 15.02
N MET A 2 -8.49 11.74 14.24
CA MET A 2 -8.34 10.38 13.69
C MET A 2 -7.30 10.36 12.58
N GLY A 3 -6.60 9.24 12.44
CA GLY A 3 -5.63 9.02 11.39
C GLY A 3 -6.23 8.97 9.99
N GLU A 4 -5.39 9.01 8.99
CA GLU A 4 -5.78 8.97 7.56
C GLU A 4 -5.29 7.67 6.93
N VAL A 5 -6.15 7.02 6.15
CA VAL A 5 -5.85 5.79 5.40
C VAL A 5 -5.58 6.14 3.95
N ILE A 6 -4.38 5.84 3.49
CA ILE A 6 -3.93 6.09 2.13
C ILE A 6 -3.57 4.76 1.48
N VAL A 7 -4.24 4.39 0.40
CA VAL A 7 -3.85 3.23 -0.40
C VAL A 7 -2.80 3.64 -1.44
N ILE A 8 -1.80 2.79 -1.60
CA ILE A 8 -0.77 2.95 -2.62
C ILE A 8 -0.93 1.78 -3.58
N THR A 9 -1.26 2.08 -4.80
CA THR A 9 -1.64 1.10 -5.83
C THR A 9 -0.92 1.35 -7.14
N SER A 10 -1.02 0.41 -8.05
CA SER A 10 -0.50 0.53 -9.40
C SER A 10 -1.30 -0.35 -10.35
N GLY A 11 -1.40 0.04 -11.60
CA GLY A 11 -2.04 -0.75 -12.63
C GLY A 11 -1.17 -1.92 -13.10
N LYS A 12 0.13 -1.86 -12.84
CA LYS A 12 1.13 -2.82 -13.31
C LYS A 12 2.15 -3.12 -12.20
N GLY A 13 2.63 -4.36 -12.14
CA GLY A 13 3.72 -4.75 -11.25
C GLY A 13 5.08 -4.18 -11.68
N GLY A 14 6.01 -4.08 -10.75
CA GLY A 14 7.38 -3.68 -11.03
C GLY A 14 7.59 -2.17 -11.24
N VAL A 15 6.63 -1.32 -10.92
CA VAL A 15 6.73 0.15 -11.08
C VAL A 15 7.30 0.87 -9.85
N GLY A 16 7.64 0.14 -8.79
CA GLY A 16 8.20 0.71 -7.56
C GLY A 16 7.17 1.04 -6.47
N LYS A 17 5.98 0.47 -6.53
CA LYS A 17 4.89 0.71 -5.58
C LYS A 17 5.26 0.37 -4.13
N THR A 18 5.79 -0.81 -3.89
CA THR A 18 6.19 -1.26 -2.53
C THR A 18 7.32 -0.41 -1.96
N THR A 19 8.33 -0.09 -2.76
CA THR A 19 9.42 0.81 -2.36
C THR A 19 8.90 2.21 -2.06
N THR A 20 7.98 2.72 -2.85
CA THR A 20 7.32 4.03 -2.61
C THR A 20 6.56 4.01 -1.28
N THR A 21 5.83 2.94 -1.00
CA THR A 21 5.11 2.77 0.28
C THR A 21 6.08 2.84 1.47
N ALA A 22 7.16 2.07 1.41
CA ALA A 22 8.17 2.04 2.47
C ALA A 22 8.86 3.41 2.66
N ASN A 23 9.22 4.07 1.58
CA ASN A 23 9.88 5.38 1.62
C ASN A 23 8.95 6.48 2.15
N LEU A 24 7.69 6.49 1.74
CA LEU A 24 6.71 7.44 2.24
C LEU A 24 6.48 7.24 3.75
N GLY A 25 6.32 5.99 4.18
CA GLY A 25 6.15 5.67 5.59
C GLY A 25 7.36 6.09 6.44
N SER A 26 8.57 5.82 5.97
CA SER A 26 9.80 6.22 6.64
C SER A 26 9.93 7.75 6.75
N SER A 27 9.61 8.47 5.68
CA SER A 27 9.66 9.93 5.64
C SER A 27 8.68 10.56 6.64
N LEU A 28 7.47 10.05 6.71
CA LEU A 28 6.46 10.51 7.68
C LEU A 28 6.88 10.21 9.12
N ALA A 29 7.48 9.05 9.36
CA ALA A 29 7.98 8.68 10.68
C ALA A 29 9.13 9.59 11.13
N VAL A 30 10.03 9.96 10.23
CA VAL A 30 11.11 10.92 10.49
C VAL A 30 10.55 12.29 10.90
N GLU A 31 9.43 12.69 10.34
CA GLU A 31 8.71 13.92 10.70
C GLU A 31 7.94 13.82 12.03
N GLY A 32 8.03 12.70 12.72
CA GLY A 32 7.39 12.49 14.02
C GLY A 32 5.95 11.96 13.93
N LYS A 33 5.49 11.54 12.75
CA LYS A 33 4.19 10.93 12.60
C LYS A 33 4.23 9.45 12.97
N LYS A 34 3.17 8.98 13.61
CA LYS A 34 3.01 7.55 13.91
C LYS A 34 2.36 6.86 12.70
N VAL A 35 3.08 5.94 12.08
CA VAL A 35 2.73 5.36 10.78
C VAL A 35 2.63 3.84 10.86
N CYS A 36 1.56 3.29 10.31
CA CYS A 36 1.39 1.86 10.10
C CYS A 36 1.37 1.56 8.60
N LEU A 37 2.27 0.70 8.16
CA LEU A 37 2.25 0.14 6.82
C LEU A 37 1.51 -1.19 6.84
N ILE A 38 0.60 -1.41 5.91
CA ILE A 38 -0.13 -2.67 5.76
C ILE A 38 0.21 -3.28 4.41
N ASP A 39 0.72 -4.50 4.41
CA ASP A 39 0.91 -5.29 3.20
C ASP A 39 -0.37 -6.11 2.94
N THR A 40 -1.06 -5.80 1.87
CA THR A 40 -2.27 -6.53 1.45
C THR A 40 -2.03 -7.44 0.24
N ASP A 41 -0.79 -7.59 -0.19
CA ASP A 41 -0.43 -8.53 -1.28
C ASP A 41 -0.32 -9.96 -0.73
N ILE A 42 -1.47 -10.50 -0.33
CA ILE A 42 -1.59 -11.81 0.29
C ILE A 42 -1.12 -12.89 -0.68
N GLY A 43 -0.22 -13.74 -0.20
CA GLY A 43 0.44 -14.79 -0.98
C GLY A 43 1.82 -14.42 -1.48
N LEU A 44 2.13 -13.15 -1.74
CA LEU A 44 3.45 -12.70 -2.19
C LEU A 44 4.31 -12.10 -1.08
N ARG A 45 3.74 -11.24 -0.27
CA ARG A 45 4.43 -10.68 0.90
C ARG A 45 5.76 -10.01 0.57
N ASN A 46 5.70 -8.73 0.15
CA ASN A 46 6.87 -8.00 -0.34
C ASN A 46 7.39 -6.92 0.62
N LEU A 47 6.49 -6.26 1.36
CA LEU A 47 6.83 -5.09 2.16
C LEU A 47 7.75 -5.42 3.33
N ASP A 48 7.60 -6.59 3.94
CA ASP A 48 8.47 -7.10 5.01
C ASP A 48 9.93 -7.24 4.55
N VAL A 49 10.14 -7.72 3.33
CA VAL A 49 11.48 -7.87 2.74
C VAL A 49 12.11 -6.50 2.48
N VAL A 50 11.36 -5.57 1.90
CA VAL A 50 11.84 -4.19 1.64
C VAL A 50 12.24 -3.49 2.93
N MET A 51 11.51 -3.73 4.02
CA MET A 51 11.79 -3.14 5.33
C MET A 51 12.84 -3.92 6.16
N GLY A 52 13.24 -5.11 5.71
CA GLY A 52 14.17 -5.99 6.44
C GLY A 52 13.55 -6.58 7.71
N LEU A 53 12.26 -6.80 7.74
CA LEU A 53 11.50 -7.30 8.90
C LEU A 53 11.00 -8.74 8.75
N GLU A 54 11.36 -9.42 7.68
CA GLU A 54 10.86 -10.76 7.33
C GLU A 54 11.11 -11.82 8.42
N ASN A 55 12.17 -11.69 9.19
CA ASN A 55 12.52 -12.63 10.26
C ASN A 55 11.83 -12.31 11.61
N ARG A 56 11.03 -11.23 11.67
CA ARG A 56 10.35 -10.80 12.89
C ARG A 56 8.84 -11.06 12.88
N ILE A 57 8.33 -11.67 11.83
CA ILE A 57 6.90 -11.93 11.67
C ILE A 57 6.48 -13.08 12.57
N VAL A 58 5.50 -12.83 13.46
CA VAL A 58 4.86 -13.84 14.30
C VAL A 58 3.44 -14.11 13.81
N TYR A 59 2.67 -13.04 13.61
CA TYR A 59 1.31 -13.08 13.08
C TYR A 59 1.20 -12.15 11.88
N ASP A 60 0.20 -12.37 11.06
CA ASP A 60 -0.07 -11.60 9.85
C ASP A 60 -1.49 -10.99 9.84
N ILE A 61 -1.81 -10.25 8.78
CA ILE A 61 -3.11 -9.58 8.64
C ILE A 61 -4.28 -10.59 8.71
N VAL A 62 -4.12 -11.78 8.16
CA VAL A 62 -5.17 -12.80 8.17
C VAL A 62 -5.43 -13.31 9.58
N ASP A 63 -4.38 -13.52 10.37
CA ASP A 63 -4.51 -13.90 11.78
C ASP A 63 -5.30 -12.85 12.57
N VAL A 64 -5.07 -11.56 12.29
CA VAL A 64 -5.79 -10.47 12.94
C VAL A 64 -7.27 -10.46 12.58
N VAL A 65 -7.60 -10.55 11.28
CA VAL A 65 -9.01 -10.49 10.85
C VAL A 65 -9.79 -11.75 11.15
N GLU A 66 -9.11 -12.89 11.31
CA GLU A 66 -9.70 -14.15 11.78
C GLU A 66 -9.74 -14.25 13.33
N GLU A 67 -9.34 -13.18 14.02
CA GLU A 67 -9.33 -13.09 15.49
C GLU A 67 -8.47 -14.16 16.20
N LYS A 68 -7.46 -14.68 15.51
CA LYS A 68 -6.48 -15.62 16.08
C LYS A 68 -5.47 -14.96 17.00
N CYS A 69 -5.31 -13.65 16.86
CA CYS A 69 -4.44 -12.83 17.69
C CYS A 69 -5.01 -11.41 17.82
N LYS A 70 -4.47 -10.65 18.77
CA LYS A 70 -4.76 -9.21 18.87
C LYS A 70 -3.91 -8.45 17.86
N LEU A 71 -4.41 -7.31 17.38
CA LEU A 71 -3.68 -6.45 16.43
C LEU A 71 -2.26 -6.14 16.90
N ARG A 72 -2.07 -5.81 18.18
CA ARG A 72 -0.76 -5.51 18.76
C ARG A 72 0.26 -6.64 18.64
N GLN A 73 -0.21 -7.89 18.60
CA GLN A 73 0.67 -9.06 18.50
C GLN A 73 1.19 -9.25 17.07
N ALA A 74 0.46 -8.75 16.07
CA ALA A 74 0.84 -8.81 14.66
C ALA A 74 1.69 -7.62 14.20
N LEU A 75 1.54 -6.45 14.84
CA LEU A 75 2.30 -5.25 14.49
C LEU A 75 3.79 -5.42 14.81
N ILE A 76 4.64 -5.11 13.84
CA ILE A 76 6.10 -5.14 13.97
C ILE A 76 6.62 -3.72 13.94
N LYS A 77 7.36 -3.32 14.98
CA LYS A 77 8.01 -2.01 15.02
C LYS A 77 9.29 -2.05 14.19
N ASP A 78 9.49 -1.04 13.34
CA ASP A 78 10.73 -0.90 12.57
C ASP A 78 11.93 -0.64 13.50
N LYS A 79 13.08 -1.20 13.13
CA LYS A 79 14.31 -1.04 13.93
C LYS A 79 14.95 0.33 13.77
N ARG A 80 14.77 0.96 12.62
CA ARG A 80 15.43 2.21 12.23
C ARG A 80 14.59 3.44 12.53
N PHE A 81 13.27 3.31 12.37
CA PHE A 81 12.31 4.42 12.47
C PHE A 81 11.35 4.15 13.63
N LYS A 82 11.47 4.94 14.67
CA LYS A 82 10.81 4.72 15.96
C LYS A 82 9.28 4.68 15.90
N GLU A 83 8.69 5.46 15.00
CA GLU A 83 7.22 5.58 14.88
C GLU A 83 6.65 4.82 13.67
N LEU A 84 7.45 3.92 13.08
CA LEU A 84 7.05 3.13 11.91
C LEU A 84 6.75 1.69 12.31
N TYR A 85 5.57 1.20 11.90
CA TYR A 85 5.10 -0.15 12.17
C TYR A 85 4.66 -0.83 10.89
N LEU A 86 4.76 -2.16 10.86
CA LEU A 86 4.32 -3.01 9.76
C LEU A 86 3.27 -4.01 10.25
N LEU A 87 2.17 -4.13 9.52
CA LEU A 87 1.26 -5.26 9.57
C LEU A 87 1.50 -6.11 8.32
N PRO A 88 2.14 -7.29 8.45
CA PRO A 88 2.54 -8.07 7.29
C PRO A 88 1.38 -8.84 6.66
N ALA A 89 1.51 -9.15 5.37
CA ALA A 89 0.58 -10.04 4.66
C ALA A 89 0.83 -11.52 5.02
N ALA A 90 -0.18 -12.34 4.83
CA ALA A 90 -0.04 -13.78 4.89
C ALA A 90 0.68 -14.32 3.65
N GLN A 91 1.53 -15.31 3.83
CA GLN A 91 2.34 -15.88 2.74
C GLN A 91 1.60 -16.97 1.94
N THR A 92 0.74 -17.75 2.59
CA THR A 92 0.16 -18.97 2.04
C THR A 92 -1.36 -18.99 1.99
N ARG A 93 -1.99 -17.81 2.02
CA ARG A 93 -3.46 -17.70 2.02
C ARG A 93 -3.97 -17.20 0.68
N ASP A 94 -5.25 -17.41 0.43
CA ASP A 94 -5.97 -16.88 -0.72
C ASP A 94 -6.15 -15.36 -0.60
N LYS A 95 -6.18 -14.65 -1.73
CA LYS A 95 -6.41 -13.20 -1.78
C LYS A 95 -7.76 -12.77 -1.22
N SER A 96 -8.72 -13.67 -1.17
CA SER A 96 -10.04 -13.44 -0.56
C SER A 96 -10.06 -13.61 0.97
N ALA A 97 -8.94 -13.98 1.59
CA ALA A 97 -8.86 -14.21 3.03
C ALA A 97 -9.14 -12.96 3.88
N VAL A 98 -8.99 -11.77 3.29
CA VAL A 98 -9.40 -10.49 3.89
C VAL A 98 -10.44 -9.85 3.01
N ASN A 99 -11.67 -9.71 3.49
CA ASN A 99 -12.76 -9.09 2.75
C ASN A 99 -12.86 -7.58 3.03
N GLU A 100 -13.77 -6.90 2.32
CA GLU A 100 -13.95 -5.44 2.43
C GLU A 100 -14.36 -5.01 3.84
N GLU A 101 -15.28 -5.71 4.47
CA GLU A 101 -15.76 -5.41 5.83
C GLU A 101 -14.63 -5.56 6.86
N GLN A 102 -13.87 -6.64 6.77
CA GLN A 102 -12.72 -6.88 7.64
C GLN A 102 -11.66 -5.79 7.48
N MET A 103 -11.36 -5.39 6.24
CA MET A 103 -10.40 -4.32 5.97
C MET A 103 -10.87 -2.99 6.54
N LYS A 104 -12.14 -2.64 6.34
CA LYS A 104 -12.72 -1.42 6.89
C LYS A 104 -12.67 -1.38 8.42
N ASN A 105 -13.04 -2.47 9.07
CA ASN A 105 -12.99 -2.58 10.53
C ASN A 105 -11.55 -2.47 11.05
N LEU A 106 -10.59 -3.08 10.37
CA LEU A 106 -9.18 -3.02 10.70
C LEU A 106 -8.64 -1.59 10.60
N THR A 107 -8.91 -0.91 9.50
CA THR A 107 -8.45 0.48 9.30
C THR A 107 -9.10 1.45 10.27
N ASP A 108 -10.37 1.25 10.61
CA ASP A 108 -11.06 2.06 11.62
C ASP A 108 -10.39 1.96 12.99
N LYS A 109 -9.98 0.77 13.40
CA LYS A 109 -9.20 0.56 14.64
C LYS A 109 -7.83 1.24 14.58
N LEU A 110 -7.14 1.11 13.46
CA LEU A 110 -5.81 1.71 13.29
C LEU A 110 -5.84 3.23 13.26
N LYS A 111 -6.90 3.85 12.75
CA LYS A 111 -7.08 5.31 12.78
C LYS A 111 -7.09 5.90 14.19
N GLU A 112 -7.44 5.14 15.20
CA GLU A 112 -7.42 5.57 16.58
C GLU A 112 -6.02 5.70 17.16
N GLU A 113 -5.06 4.93 16.65
CA GLU A 113 -3.70 4.84 17.17
C GLU A 113 -2.64 5.50 16.28
N PHE A 114 -2.87 5.57 14.97
CA PHE A 114 -1.88 6.02 13.99
C PHE A 114 -2.32 7.31 13.29
N ASP A 115 -1.35 8.16 12.99
CA ASP A 115 -1.58 9.38 12.18
C ASP A 115 -1.82 9.04 10.72
N TYR A 116 -1.07 8.06 10.20
CA TYR A 116 -1.19 7.57 8.83
C TYR A 116 -1.18 6.06 8.78
N ILE A 117 -2.07 5.51 7.98
CA ILE A 117 -2.12 4.09 7.63
C ILE A 117 -1.91 4.00 6.13
N LEU A 118 -0.79 3.44 5.69
CA LEU A 118 -0.44 3.28 4.29
C LEU A 118 -0.65 1.83 3.88
N ILE A 119 -1.52 1.61 2.92
CA ILE A 119 -1.86 0.26 2.44
C ILE A 119 -1.15 0.01 1.12
N ASP A 120 -0.23 -0.96 1.11
CA ASP A 120 0.40 -1.45 -0.11
C ASP A 120 -0.55 -2.44 -0.80
N CYS A 121 -1.25 -1.97 -1.83
CA CYS A 121 -2.21 -2.76 -2.58
C CYS A 121 -1.53 -3.72 -3.55
N PRO A 122 -2.14 -4.88 -3.84
CA PRO A 122 -1.73 -5.67 -5.00
C PRO A 122 -1.83 -4.86 -6.29
N ALA A 123 -0.94 -5.14 -7.25
CA ALA A 123 -1.01 -4.53 -8.57
C ALA A 123 -2.25 -5.02 -9.33
N GLY A 124 -2.86 -4.14 -10.14
CA GLY A 124 -4.01 -4.48 -10.97
C GLY A 124 -5.35 -4.27 -10.28
N ILE A 125 -6.40 -4.82 -10.89
CA ILE A 125 -7.81 -4.54 -10.59
C ILE A 125 -8.60 -5.75 -10.07
N GLU A 126 -7.91 -6.80 -9.67
CA GLU A 126 -8.52 -8.03 -9.18
C GLU A 126 -9.16 -7.87 -7.79
N GLN A 127 -9.69 -8.94 -7.26
CA GLN A 127 -10.39 -8.96 -5.95
C GLN A 127 -9.57 -8.35 -4.82
N GLY A 128 -8.26 -8.57 -4.81
CA GLY A 128 -7.37 -7.97 -3.80
C GLY A 128 -7.37 -6.45 -3.80
N PHE A 129 -7.53 -5.82 -4.97
CA PHE A 129 -7.66 -4.37 -5.08
C PHE A 129 -8.90 -3.84 -4.38
N LYS A 130 -10.08 -4.42 -4.64
CA LYS A 130 -11.34 -4.00 -4.00
C LYS A 130 -11.29 -4.13 -2.49
N ASN A 131 -10.74 -5.23 -1.99
CA ASN A 131 -10.62 -5.46 -0.56
C ASN A 131 -9.68 -4.43 0.09
N ALA A 132 -8.53 -4.17 -0.55
CA ALA A 132 -7.52 -3.26 -0.02
C ALA A 132 -8.00 -1.81 0.10
N ILE A 133 -8.84 -1.34 -0.83
CA ILE A 133 -9.31 0.06 -0.85
C ILE A 133 -10.54 0.32 0.01
N ALA A 134 -11.14 -0.70 0.61
CA ALA A 134 -12.45 -0.60 1.27
C ALA A 134 -12.51 0.44 2.41
N GLY A 135 -11.43 0.66 3.12
CA GLY A 135 -11.36 1.66 4.21
C GLY A 135 -10.55 2.90 3.87
N ALA A 136 -10.20 3.11 2.61
CA ALA A 136 -9.30 4.17 2.21
C ALA A 136 -9.95 5.54 2.17
N ASP A 137 -9.24 6.56 2.67
CA ASP A 137 -9.62 7.96 2.57
C ASP A 137 -9.02 8.62 1.32
N ARG A 138 -7.80 8.22 0.95
CA ARG A 138 -7.05 8.74 -0.20
C ARG A 138 -6.33 7.62 -0.93
N ALA A 139 -5.89 7.91 -2.15
CA ALA A 139 -5.14 6.97 -2.96
C ALA A 139 -3.95 7.66 -3.66
N ILE A 140 -2.85 6.91 -3.77
CA ILE A 140 -1.68 7.26 -4.58
C ILE A 140 -1.51 6.16 -5.62
N VAL A 141 -1.46 6.53 -6.88
CA VAL A 141 -1.21 5.61 -8.00
C VAL A 141 0.23 5.76 -8.46
N VAL A 142 1.01 4.70 -8.35
CA VAL A 142 2.41 4.68 -8.80
C VAL A 142 2.48 4.10 -10.20
N THR A 143 3.20 4.76 -11.08
CA THR A 143 3.43 4.33 -12.45
C THR A 143 4.85 4.66 -12.89
N THR A 144 5.22 4.22 -14.09
CA THR A 144 6.40 4.70 -14.80
C THR A 144 5.94 5.51 -16.02
N ALA A 145 6.85 6.22 -16.68
CA ALA A 145 6.52 7.03 -17.86
C ALA A 145 6.32 6.21 -19.16
N GLU A 146 6.40 4.89 -19.08
CA GLU A 146 6.11 4.00 -20.20
C GLU A 146 4.62 4.06 -20.56
N ILE A 147 4.30 4.10 -21.84
CA ILE A 147 2.92 4.27 -22.33
C ILE A 147 1.99 3.18 -21.78
N SER A 148 2.43 1.92 -21.78
CA SER A 148 1.63 0.81 -21.24
C SER A 148 1.32 0.97 -19.75
N ALA A 149 2.30 1.44 -18.97
CA ALA A 149 2.12 1.68 -17.54
C ALA A 149 1.15 2.85 -17.27
N ILE A 150 1.23 3.92 -18.07
CA ILE A 150 0.31 5.06 -17.99
C ILE A 150 -1.12 4.64 -18.30
N ARG A 151 -1.34 3.79 -19.30
CA ARG A 151 -2.68 3.26 -19.61
C ARG A 151 -3.27 2.45 -18.46
N ASP A 152 -2.44 1.60 -17.83
CA ASP A 152 -2.87 0.81 -16.68
C ASP A 152 -3.17 1.72 -15.48
N ALA A 153 -2.37 2.75 -15.25
CA ALA A 153 -2.60 3.75 -14.20
C ALA A 153 -3.90 4.51 -14.41
N ASP A 154 -4.21 4.92 -15.64
CA ASP A 154 -5.46 5.62 -15.99
C ASP A 154 -6.68 4.75 -15.66
N ARG A 155 -6.62 3.46 -15.94
CA ARG A 155 -7.68 2.50 -15.58
C ARG A 155 -7.89 2.43 -14.08
N ILE A 156 -6.81 2.37 -13.30
CA ILE A 156 -6.88 2.36 -11.83
C ILE A 156 -7.50 3.65 -11.30
N ILE A 157 -7.12 4.79 -11.83
CA ILE A 157 -7.67 6.10 -11.42
C ILE A 157 -9.19 6.11 -11.64
N GLY A 158 -9.68 5.64 -12.78
CA GLY A 158 -11.11 5.53 -13.06
C GLY A 158 -11.85 4.64 -12.05
N LEU A 159 -11.25 3.52 -11.66
CA LEU A 159 -11.83 2.62 -10.66
C LEU A 159 -11.84 3.21 -9.25
N LEU A 160 -10.79 3.94 -8.87
CA LEU A 160 -10.74 4.65 -7.59
C LEU A 160 -11.81 5.72 -7.49
N GLU A 161 -11.98 6.51 -8.55
CA GLU A 161 -13.02 7.54 -8.62
C GLU A 161 -14.42 6.94 -8.55
N SER A 162 -14.68 5.82 -9.23
CA SER A 162 -15.96 5.12 -9.15
C SER A 162 -16.20 4.45 -7.79
N SER A 163 -15.16 4.25 -7.00
CA SER A 163 -15.22 3.75 -5.62
C SER A 163 -15.27 4.90 -4.59
N GLU A 164 -15.60 6.11 -5.02
CA GLU A 164 -15.73 7.31 -4.19
C GLU A 164 -14.43 7.81 -3.55
N ILE A 165 -13.28 7.34 -4.01
CA ILE A 165 -11.98 7.91 -3.62
C ILE A 165 -11.68 9.06 -4.57
N LYS A 166 -11.84 10.29 -4.07
CA LYS A 166 -11.70 11.51 -4.86
C LYS A 166 -10.24 11.92 -5.04
N ASN A 167 -9.93 12.45 -6.22
CA ASN A 167 -8.63 13.04 -6.53
C ASN A 167 -7.44 12.12 -6.22
N PRO A 168 -7.37 10.90 -6.83
CA PRO A 168 -6.18 10.07 -6.68
C PRO A 168 -4.93 10.80 -7.16
N GLU A 169 -3.86 10.73 -6.38
CA GLU A 169 -2.58 11.34 -6.74
C GLU A 169 -1.75 10.38 -7.58
N LEU A 170 -1.07 10.91 -8.59
CA LEU A 170 -0.21 10.12 -9.48
C LEU A 170 1.25 10.36 -9.13
N VAL A 171 2.00 9.29 -8.93
CA VAL A 171 3.47 9.32 -8.76
C VAL A 171 4.11 8.62 -9.96
N ILE A 172 4.91 9.37 -10.72
CA ILE A 172 5.63 8.84 -11.88
C ILE A 172 7.08 8.56 -11.47
N ASN A 173 7.44 7.29 -11.50
CA ASN A 173 8.73 6.80 -11.05
C ASN A 173 9.63 6.40 -12.24
N ARG A 174 10.95 6.36 -12.02
CA ARG A 174 11.94 5.86 -12.99
C ARG A 174 11.91 6.56 -14.34
N ILE A 175 11.74 7.88 -14.37
CA ILE A 175 11.81 8.67 -15.61
C ILE A 175 13.24 8.62 -16.15
N ARG A 176 13.35 8.31 -17.46
CA ARG A 176 14.63 8.26 -18.18
C ARG A 176 14.60 9.25 -19.34
N PRO A 177 15.34 10.39 -19.27
CA PRO A 177 15.32 11.42 -20.30
C PRO A 177 15.66 10.92 -21.72
N ASN A 178 16.53 9.90 -21.83
CA ASN A 178 16.87 9.30 -23.12
C ASN A 178 15.66 8.65 -23.79
N MET A 179 14.84 7.96 -23.00
CA MET A 179 13.62 7.29 -23.49
C MET A 179 12.50 8.28 -23.79
N VAL A 180 12.43 9.38 -23.05
CA VAL A 180 11.53 10.51 -23.35
C VAL A 180 11.84 11.07 -24.75
N ARG A 181 13.12 11.34 -25.04
CA ARG A 181 13.56 11.83 -26.37
C ARG A 181 13.29 10.86 -27.51
N LYS A 182 13.27 9.55 -27.23
CA LYS A 182 12.93 8.49 -28.22
C LYS A 182 11.41 8.25 -28.34
N GLY A 183 10.60 8.91 -27.55
CA GLY A 183 9.14 8.68 -27.50
C GLY A 183 8.72 7.37 -26.81
N GLU A 184 9.63 6.71 -26.11
CA GLU A 184 9.35 5.46 -25.37
C GLU A 184 8.76 5.71 -23.98
N MET A 185 8.97 6.92 -23.45
CA MET A 185 8.41 7.42 -22.19
C MET A 185 7.80 8.79 -22.40
N MET A 186 6.83 9.14 -21.56
CA MET A 186 6.23 10.48 -21.50
C MET A 186 7.06 11.39 -20.62
N ASP A 187 7.10 12.69 -20.96
CA ASP A 187 7.66 13.72 -20.09
C ASP A 187 6.67 14.07 -18.97
N VAL A 188 7.16 14.71 -17.92
CA VAL A 188 6.36 15.07 -16.72
C VAL A 188 5.87 16.51 -16.74
N ASP A 189 6.14 17.29 -17.78
CA ASP A 189 5.69 18.68 -17.92
C ASP A 189 4.20 18.82 -18.18
#